data_cc4f33a94cde5183d92aebbc6d4d78e0
#
_entry.id   cc4f33a94cde5183d92aebbc6d4d78e0
#
_cell.length_a   1.000
_cell.length_b   1.000
_cell.length_c   1.000
_cell.angle_alpha   90.00
_cell.angle_beta   90.00
_cell.angle_gamma   90.00
#
_symmetry.space_group_name_H-M   'P 1'
#
loop_
_entity.id
_entity.type
_entity.pdbx_description
1 polymer ?
#
loop_
_entity_poly.entity_id
_entity_poly.type
_entity_poly.pdbx_seq_one_letter_code
_entity_poly.pdbx_strand_id
1 'polypeptide(L)'
;MAFATQARKVYNTESIALLADGFCKYIGPSVCQHCYNLWTTFGIAACMINLHMLYYRTMCLKHLNPKTAEKWTLMYSVHYIFPIAYQILMLIPSSSNAEVHIETLQLHPEYDYTPYLDFGGYTFAQRIYVEKTALFLIAATFYYPIVGSYW
;
A
#
# COMPACT_ATOMS: atom_id res chain seq x y z
N MET A 1 12.10 7.49 4.33
CA MET A 1 10.74 7.28 4.87
C MET A 1 10.63 6.06 5.78
N ALA A 2 11.27 4.92 5.48
CA ALA A 2 11.25 3.76 6.39
C ALA A 2 11.73 4.11 7.83
N PHE A 3 12.74 4.95 7.96
CA PHE A 3 13.22 5.46 9.24
C PHE A 3 12.19 6.34 10.00
N ALA A 4 11.28 6.97 9.29
CA ALA A 4 10.31 7.86 9.92
C ALA A 4 9.20 7.10 10.63
N THR A 5 8.82 5.95 10.12
CA THR A 5 7.69 5.18 10.65
C THR A 5 8.11 3.99 11.50
N GLN A 6 9.09 3.22 11.06
CA GLN A 6 9.50 1.94 11.69
C GLN A 6 8.31 1.16 12.24
N ALA A 7 7.26 1.10 11.43
CA ALA A 7 5.96 0.63 11.88
C ALA A 7 5.90 -0.89 11.97
N ARG A 8 5.38 -1.37 13.09
CA ARG A 8 4.98 -2.76 13.28
C ARG A 8 3.46 -2.86 13.19
N LYS A 9 2.97 -3.93 12.59
CA LYS A 9 1.53 -4.20 12.51
C LYS A 9 1.15 -5.24 13.54
N VAL A 10 0.12 -4.95 14.31
CA VAL A 10 -0.55 -5.93 15.16
C VAL A 10 -1.92 -6.21 14.57
N TYR A 11 -2.17 -7.46 14.26
CA TYR A 11 -3.43 -7.90 13.65
C TYR A 11 -4.40 -8.27 14.76
N ASN A 12 -5.45 -7.48 14.91
CA ASN A 12 -6.58 -7.74 15.78
C ASN A 12 -7.65 -8.54 15.02
N THR A 13 -8.78 -8.84 15.67
CA THR A 13 -9.88 -9.56 15.04
C THR A 13 -10.51 -8.73 13.93
N GLU A 14 -10.82 -7.47 14.21
CA GLU A 14 -11.50 -6.58 13.28
C GLU A 14 -10.58 -5.49 12.70
N SER A 15 -9.56 -5.05 13.43
CA SER A 15 -8.68 -3.97 13.04
C SER A 15 -7.22 -4.41 12.87
N ILE A 16 -6.38 -3.49 12.43
CA ILE A 16 -4.93 -3.63 12.41
C ILE A 16 -4.33 -2.43 13.11
N ALA A 17 -3.65 -2.66 14.23
CA ALA A 17 -2.91 -1.59 14.89
C ALA A 17 -1.57 -1.33 14.21
N LEU A 18 -1.20 -0.06 14.15
CA LEU A 18 0.05 0.41 13.59
C LEU A 18 0.92 1.01 14.70
N LEU A 19 1.83 0.22 15.22
CA LEU A 19 2.78 0.64 16.25
C LEU A 19 3.98 1.28 15.57
N ALA A 20 4.11 2.59 15.69
CA ALA A 20 5.21 3.34 15.07
C ALA A 20 6.29 3.63 16.10
N ASP A 21 7.51 3.17 15.83
CA ASP A 21 8.70 3.43 16.67
C ASP A 21 9.62 4.48 16.04
N GLY A 22 9.24 5.04 14.92
CA GLY A 22 9.98 6.08 14.23
C GLY A 22 9.71 7.48 14.77
N PHE A 23 10.35 8.46 14.13
CA PHE A 23 10.22 9.88 14.51
C PHE A 23 8.78 10.39 14.51
N CYS A 24 7.91 9.81 13.69
CA CYS A 24 6.52 10.23 13.58
C CYS A 24 5.72 10.04 14.88
N LYS A 25 6.14 9.15 15.80
CA LYS A 25 5.46 8.94 17.09
C LYS A 25 5.35 10.20 17.95
N TYR A 26 6.32 11.12 17.82
CA TYR A 26 6.32 12.39 18.55
C TYR A 26 5.37 13.45 17.96
N ILE A 27 4.86 13.20 16.74
CA ILE A 27 3.94 14.12 16.06
C ILE A 27 2.50 13.66 16.25
N GLY A 28 2.27 12.35 16.30
CA GLY A 28 0.95 11.78 16.55
C GLY A 28 0.62 10.58 15.66
N PRO A 29 -0.35 9.75 16.08
CA PRO A 29 -0.68 8.49 15.42
C PRO A 29 -1.20 8.67 13.98
N SER A 30 -1.99 9.70 13.73
CA SER A 30 -2.52 10.01 12.40
C SER A 30 -1.40 10.34 11.41
N VAL A 31 -0.37 11.09 11.86
CA VAL A 31 0.79 11.41 11.01
C VAL A 31 1.59 10.17 10.69
N CYS A 32 1.79 9.28 11.68
CA CYS A 32 2.45 8.00 11.45
C CYS A 32 1.71 7.14 10.43
N GLN A 33 0.39 7.08 10.53
CA GLN A 33 -0.46 6.34 9.60
C GLN A 33 -0.36 6.92 8.18
N HIS A 34 -0.43 8.24 8.03
CA HIS A 34 -0.27 8.89 6.72
C HIS A 34 1.13 8.69 6.13
N CYS A 35 2.18 8.80 6.92
CA CYS A 35 3.54 8.52 6.47
C CYS A 35 3.70 7.07 6.03
N TYR A 36 3.09 6.12 6.75
CA TYR A 36 3.11 4.72 6.39
C TYR A 36 2.33 4.45 5.08
N ASN A 37 1.15 5.04 4.93
CA ASN A 37 0.35 4.95 3.70
C ASN A 37 1.09 5.51 2.50
N LEU A 38 1.73 6.66 2.68
CA LEU A 38 2.53 7.30 1.64
C LEU A 38 3.73 6.41 1.23
N TRP A 39 4.42 5.82 2.20
CA TRP A 39 5.49 4.87 1.92
C TRP A 39 5.00 3.65 1.14
N THR A 40 3.86 3.08 1.52
CA THR A 40 3.21 1.97 0.82
C THR A 40 2.84 2.37 -0.61
N THR A 41 2.28 3.57 -0.80
CA THR A 41 1.94 4.11 -2.13
C THR A 41 3.16 4.22 -3.04
N PHE A 42 4.29 4.71 -2.52
CA PHE A 42 5.53 4.75 -3.28
C PHE A 42 6.06 3.35 -3.62
N GLY A 43 5.92 2.39 -2.70
CA GLY A 43 6.24 0.99 -2.97
C GLY A 43 5.41 0.42 -4.13
N ILE A 44 4.10 0.66 -4.11
CA ILE A 44 3.19 0.26 -5.19
C ILE A 44 3.59 0.92 -6.51
N ALA A 45 3.85 2.23 -6.49
CA ALA A 45 4.27 2.96 -7.68
C ALA A 45 5.60 2.42 -8.25
N ALA A 46 6.57 2.11 -7.40
CA ALA A 46 7.83 1.51 -7.82
C ALA A 46 7.63 0.13 -8.47
N CYS A 47 6.75 -0.72 -7.91
CA CYS A 47 6.38 -1.99 -8.53
C CYS A 47 5.75 -1.77 -9.91
N MET A 48 4.84 -0.80 -10.04
CA MET A 48 4.20 -0.48 -11.32
C MET A 48 5.21 0.02 -12.36
N ILE A 49 6.20 0.83 -11.97
CA ILE A 49 7.28 1.28 -12.86
C ILE A 49 8.09 0.09 -13.36
N ASN A 50 8.46 -0.84 -12.47
CA ASN A 50 9.21 -2.02 -12.86
C ASN A 50 8.42 -2.90 -13.84
N LEU A 51 7.12 -3.11 -13.60
CA LEU A 51 6.23 -3.84 -14.51
C LEU A 51 6.10 -3.12 -15.87
N HIS A 52 5.98 -1.80 -15.84
CA HIS A 52 5.91 -0.98 -17.04
C HIS A 52 7.19 -1.12 -17.89
N MET A 53 8.35 -1.09 -17.26
CA MET A 53 9.62 -1.31 -17.93
C MET A 53 9.75 -2.71 -18.53
N LEU A 54 9.29 -3.73 -17.79
CA LEU A 54 9.28 -5.10 -18.29
C LEU A 54 8.34 -5.24 -19.49
N TYR A 55 7.14 -4.69 -19.38
CA TYR A 55 6.15 -4.67 -20.45
C TYR A 55 6.69 -3.98 -21.72
N TYR A 56 7.31 -2.80 -21.56
CA TYR A 56 7.94 -2.08 -22.65
C TYR A 56 8.99 -2.93 -23.38
N ARG A 57 9.89 -3.58 -22.62
CA ARG A 57 10.93 -4.45 -23.19
C ARG A 57 10.29 -5.61 -23.96
N THR A 58 9.26 -6.24 -23.42
CA THR A 58 8.52 -7.33 -24.09
C THR A 58 7.89 -6.86 -25.39
N MET A 59 7.27 -5.67 -25.39
CA MET A 59 6.66 -5.10 -26.59
C MET A 59 7.69 -4.72 -27.65
N CYS A 60 8.85 -4.20 -27.27
CA CYS A 60 9.94 -3.93 -28.19
C CYS A 60 10.48 -5.21 -28.85
N LEU A 61 10.53 -6.33 -28.12
CA LEU A 61 10.95 -7.62 -28.68
C LEU A 61 9.89 -8.22 -29.61
N LYS A 62 8.61 -8.04 -29.28
CA LYS A 62 7.49 -8.60 -30.05
C LYS A 62 7.18 -7.80 -31.30
N HIS A 63 7.25 -6.50 -31.22
CA HIS A 63 6.96 -5.59 -32.32
C HIS A 63 8.23 -4.94 -32.83
N LEU A 64 8.61 -5.27 -34.10
CA LEU A 64 9.76 -4.65 -34.77
C LEU A 64 9.54 -3.14 -35.04
N ASN A 65 8.29 -2.67 -34.93
CA ASN A 65 7.95 -1.26 -35.11
C ASN A 65 7.94 -0.52 -33.76
N PRO A 66 8.88 0.39 -33.50
CA PRO A 66 8.97 1.10 -32.22
C PRO A 66 7.74 1.98 -31.93
N LYS A 67 7.07 2.53 -32.94
CA LYS A 67 5.84 3.33 -32.76
C LYS A 67 4.69 2.48 -32.17
N THR A 68 4.59 1.22 -32.57
CA THR A 68 3.57 0.31 -32.04
C THR A 68 3.89 -0.05 -30.60
N ALA A 69 5.15 -0.33 -30.25
CA ALA A 69 5.58 -0.58 -28.90
C ALA A 69 5.31 0.63 -27.97
N GLU A 70 5.60 1.84 -28.46
CA GLU A 70 5.34 3.08 -27.73
C GLU A 70 3.84 3.27 -27.44
N LYS A 71 2.97 3.06 -28.41
CA LYS A 71 1.50 3.15 -28.25
C LYS A 71 1.00 2.20 -27.17
N TRP A 72 1.41 0.94 -27.20
CA TRP A 72 1.01 -0.04 -26.20
C TRP A 72 1.55 0.31 -24.80
N THR A 73 2.76 0.82 -24.74
CA THR A 73 3.36 1.28 -23.49
C THR A 73 2.61 2.47 -22.90
N LEU A 74 2.18 3.40 -23.75
CA LEU A 74 1.37 4.54 -23.31
C LEU A 74 0.01 4.08 -22.78
N MET A 75 -0.64 3.11 -23.42
CA MET A 75 -1.88 2.53 -22.92
C MET A 75 -1.69 1.88 -21.55
N TYR A 76 -0.55 1.24 -21.31
CA TYR A 76 -0.24 0.67 -19.99
C TYR A 76 -0.11 1.74 -18.90
N SER A 77 0.23 2.97 -19.24
CA SER A 77 0.39 4.06 -18.27
C SER A 77 -0.89 4.38 -17.50
N VAL A 78 -2.07 3.99 -18.02
CA VAL A 78 -3.36 4.12 -17.32
C VAL A 78 -3.34 3.42 -15.95
N HIS A 79 -2.51 2.40 -15.78
CA HIS A 79 -2.39 1.68 -14.50
C HIS A 79 -1.81 2.52 -13.37
N TYR A 80 -1.15 3.64 -13.66
CA TYR A 80 -0.68 4.57 -12.62
C TYR A 80 -1.81 5.26 -11.84
N ILE A 81 -3.06 5.12 -12.30
CA ILE A 81 -4.21 5.56 -11.52
C ILE A 81 -4.36 4.78 -10.21
N PHE A 82 -3.88 3.51 -10.14
CA PHE A 82 -4.02 2.67 -8.96
C PHE A 82 -3.30 3.20 -7.72
N PRO A 83 -2.01 3.56 -7.74
CA PRO A 83 -1.36 4.13 -6.57
C PRO A 83 -1.98 5.47 -6.16
N ILE A 84 -2.48 6.25 -7.10
CA ILE A 84 -3.17 7.52 -6.83
C ILE A 84 -4.51 7.24 -6.14
N ALA A 85 -5.31 6.34 -6.68
CA ALA A 85 -6.58 5.94 -6.09
C ALA A 85 -6.38 5.34 -4.69
N TYR A 86 -5.37 4.49 -4.51
CA TYR A 86 -5.02 3.95 -3.20
C TYR A 86 -4.74 5.06 -2.20
N GLN A 87 -3.91 6.05 -2.56
CA GLN A 87 -3.60 7.17 -1.67
C GLN A 87 -4.84 8.00 -1.32
N ILE A 88 -5.69 8.30 -2.29
CA ILE A 88 -6.93 9.05 -2.06
C ILE A 88 -7.83 8.31 -1.08
N LEU A 89 -7.99 7.01 -1.24
CA LEU A 89 -8.83 6.20 -0.38
C LEU A 89 -8.28 6.10 1.05
N MET A 90 -6.95 6.08 1.20
CA MET A 90 -6.31 6.07 2.51
C MET A 90 -6.29 7.45 3.20
N LEU A 91 -6.62 8.52 2.48
CA LEU A 91 -6.81 9.86 3.06
C LEU A 91 -8.21 10.05 3.65
N ILE A 92 -9.18 9.17 3.32
CA ILE A 92 -10.51 9.24 3.91
C ILE A 92 -10.37 9.00 5.42
N PRO A 93 -10.82 9.94 6.27
CA PRO A 93 -10.66 9.82 7.70
C PRO A 93 -11.29 8.54 8.21
N SER A 94 -10.52 7.72 8.87
CA SER A 94 -11.03 6.59 9.64
C SER A 94 -11.60 7.13 10.94
N SER A 95 -12.82 6.79 11.23
CA SER A 95 -13.39 7.02 12.55
C SER A 95 -12.59 6.18 13.57
N SER A 96 -11.93 6.89 14.44
CA SER A 96 -11.41 6.45 15.73
C SER A 96 -10.21 5.49 15.73
N ASN A 97 -9.03 6.09 15.74
CA ASN A 97 -7.84 5.45 16.32
C ASN A 97 -8.14 4.88 17.73
N ALA A 98 -9.09 5.46 18.45
CA ALA A 98 -9.52 5.01 19.76
C ALA A 98 -10.11 3.58 19.74
N GLU A 99 -10.89 3.20 18.74
CA GLU A 99 -11.44 1.83 18.63
C GLU A 99 -10.31 0.82 18.42
N VAL A 100 -9.39 1.11 17.49
CA VAL A 100 -8.23 0.25 17.23
C VAL A 100 -7.36 0.10 18.48
N HIS A 101 -7.18 1.19 19.22
CA HIS A 101 -6.40 1.20 20.45
C HIS A 101 -7.04 0.32 21.53
N ILE A 102 -8.35 0.49 21.77
CA ILE A 102 -9.10 -0.29 22.76
C ILE A 102 -9.08 -1.78 22.39
N GLU A 103 -9.38 -2.12 21.14
CA GLU A 103 -9.36 -3.51 20.67
C GLU A 103 -7.99 -4.15 20.86
N THR A 104 -6.92 -3.43 20.53
CA THR A 104 -5.55 -3.94 20.65
C THR A 104 -5.18 -4.23 22.11
N LEU A 105 -5.51 -3.34 23.03
CA LEU A 105 -5.26 -3.54 24.47
C LEU A 105 -6.06 -4.70 25.05
N GLN A 106 -7.26 -4.93 24.55
CA GLN A 106 -8.11 -6.03 25.01
C GLN A 106 -7.63 -7.39 24.51
N LEU A 107 -7.20 -7.48 23.25
CA LEU A 107 -6.81 -8.73 22.63
C LEU A 107 -5.38 -9.15 22.94
N HIS A 108 -4.51 -8.20 23.20
CA HIS A 108 -3.09 -8.43 23.40
C HIS A 108 -2.56 -7.77 24.69
N PRO A 109 -3.13 -8.11 25.87
CA PRO A 109 -2.75 -7.50 27.15
C PRO A 109 -1.32 -7.87 27.58
N GLU A 110 -0.71 -8.87 26.95
CA GLU A 110 0.64 -9.35 27.25
C GLU A 110 1.75 -8.45 26.69
N TYR A 111 1.43 -7.53 25.79
CA TYR A 111 2.42 -6.63 25.20
C TYR A 111 2.53 -5.31 25.97
N ASP A 112 3.76 -4.82 26.13
CA ASP A 112 4.00 -3.49 26.68
C ASP A 112 3.90 -2.44 25.54
N TYR A 113 2.87 -1.60 25.60
CA TYR A 113 2.64 -0.52 24.65
C TYR A 113 3.21 0.82 25.08
N THR A 114 3.79 0.90 26.28
CA THR A 114 4.37 2.15 26.83
C THR A 114 5.34 2.86 25.89
N PRO A 115 6.18 2.14 25.13
CA PRO A 115 7.14 2.80 24.23
C PRO A 115 6.51 3.52 23.04
N TYR A 116 5.25 3.21 22.72
CA TYR A 116 4.59 3.70 21.50
C TYR A 116 3.76 4.97 21.72
N LEU A 117 3.68 5.48 22.95
CA LEU A 117 2.94 6.65 23.39
C LEU A 117 1.45 6.53 23.07
N ASP A 118 1.09 6.83 21.84
CA ASP A 118 -0.24 6.69 21.26
C ASP A 118 -0.12 6.09 19.87
N PHE A 119 -1.01 5.21 19.52
CA PHE A 119 -1.00 4.53 18.23
C PHE A 119 -2.40 4.46 17.63
N GLY A 120 -2.46 4.44 16.32
CA GLY A 120 -3.67 4.25 15.55
C GLY A 120 -3.57 3.02 14.68
N GLY A 121 -4.36 2.98 13.64
CA GLY A 121 -4.31 1.87 12.70
C GLY A 121 -5.45 1.89 11.70
N TYR A 122 -5.79 0.71 11.21
CA TYR A 122 -6.84 0.53 10.21
C TYR A 122 -8.04 -0.15 10.87
N THR A 123 -9.21 0.45 10.75
CA THR A 123 -10.47 -0.17 11.11
C THR A 123 -10.79 -1.34 10.18
N PHE A 124 -11.80 -2.14 10.53
CA PHE A 124 -12.23 -3.30 9.74
C PHE A 124 -12.45 -2.99 8.25
N ALA A 125 -13.16 -1.91 7.95
CA ALA A 125 -13.42 -1.50 6.57
C ALA A 125 -12.13 -1.16 5.80
N GLN A 126 -11.21 -0.43 6.43
CA GLN A 126 -9.93 -0.09 5.84
C GLN A 126 -9.00 -1.29 5.69
N ARG A 127 -9.02 -2.22 6.67
CA ARG A 127 -8.28 -3.48 6.59
C ARG A 127 -8.70 -4.28 5.36
N ILE A 128 -10.00 -4.52 5.18
CA ILE A 128 -10.52 -5.23 3.99
C ILE A 128 -10.05 -4.53 2.71
N TYR A 129 -10.07 -3.22 2.73
CA TYR A 129 -9.66 -2.42 1.58
C TYR A 129 -8.18 -2.59 1.26
N VAL A 130 -7.30 -2.51 2.27
CA VAL A 130 -5.85 -2.72 2.13
C VAL A 130 -5.55 -4.14 1.62
N GLU A 131 -6.18 -5.16 2.21
CA GLU A 131 -5.98 -6.54 1.84
C GLU A 131 -6.44 -6.82 0.40
N LYS A 132 -7.64 -6.34 0.01
CA LYS A 132 -8.15 -6.51 -1.35
C LYS A 132 -7.33 -5.76 -2.39
N THR A 133 -6.88 -4.55 -2.05
CA THR A 133 -6.00 -3.78 -2.95
C THR A 133 -4.66 -4.49 -3.14
N ALA A 134 -4.07 -5.01 -2.08
CA ALA A 134 -2.84 -5.78 -2.17
C ALA A 134 -3.02 -7.04 -3.03
N LEU A 135 -4.10 -7.80 -2.81
CA LEU A 135 -4.42 -8.98 -3.59
C LEU A 135 -4.64 -8.65 -5.08
N PHE A 136 -5.37 -7.57 -5.36
CA PHE A 136 -5.59 -7.10 -6.72
C PHE A 136 -4.28 -6.71 -7.42
N LEU A 137 -3.37 -6.01 -6.72
CA LEU A 137 -2.06 -5.65 -7.27
C LEU A 137 -1.20 -6.87 -7.57
N ILE A 138 -1.21 -7.86 -6.68
CA ILE A 138 -0.51 -9.13 -6.90
C ILE A 138 -1.09 -9.83 -8.13
N ALA A 139 -2.41 -9.98 -8.21
CA ALA A 139 -3.08 -10.60 -9.35
C ALA A 139 -2.78 -9.86 -10.66
N ALA A 140 -2.84 -8.53 -10.67
CA ALA A 140 -2.50 -7.72 -11.83
C ALA A 140 -1.04 -7.90 -12.27
N THR A 141 -0.12 -8.03 -11.30
CA THR A 141 1.31 -8.25 -11.56
C THR A 141 1.56 -9.52 -12.36
N PHE A 142 0.81 -10.58 -12.08
CA PHE A 142 0.94 -11.85 -12.79
C PHE A 142 0.10 -11.90 -14.07
N TYR A 143 -1.08 -11.31 -14.06
CA TYR A 143 -2.02 -11.36 -15.18
C TYR A 143 -1.47 -10.66 -16.43
N TYR A 144 -0.95 -9.45 -16.31
CA TYR A 144 -0.52 -8.66 -17.46
C TYR A 144 0.66 -9.23 -18.26
N PRO A 145 1.73 -9.75 -17.64
CA PRO A 145 2.79 -10.42 -18.40
C PRO A 145 2.30 -11.68 -19.11
N ILE A 146 1.40 -12.44 -18.48
CA ILE A 146 0.87 -13.69 -19.06
C ILE A 146 -0.01 -13.35 -20.26
N VAL A 147 -1.01 -12.50 -20.10
CA VAL A 147 -1.92 -12.13 -21.18
C VAL A 147 -1.18 -11.41 -22.30
N GLY A 148 -0.26 -10.49 -21.99
CA GLY A 148 0.56 -9.81 -22.97
C GLY A 148 1.51 -10.72 -23.77
N SER A 149 1.82 -11.92 -23.26
CA SER A 149 2.62 -12.90 -23.98
C SER A 149 1.81 -13.73 -25.01
N TYR A 150 0.49 -13.79 -24.85
CA TYR A 150 -0.40 -14.53 -25.75
C TYR A 150 -0.95 -13.69 -26.92
N TRP A 151 -0.91 -12.37 -26.86
CA TRP A 151 -1.31 -11.46 -27.93
C TRP A 151 -0.11 -10.79 -28.59
#